data_21dcea42b3fd95ff2f0092fb71b0ec41
#
_entry.id   21dcea42b3fd95ff2f0092fb71b0ec41
#
_cell.length_a   1.000
_cell.length_b   1.000
_cell.length_c   1.000
_cell.angle_alpha   90.00
_cell.angle_beta   90.00
_cell.angle_gamma   90.00
#
_symmetry.space_group_name_H-M   'P 1'
#
loop_
_entity.id
_entity.type
_entity.pdbx_description
1 polymer ?
#
loop_
_entity_poly.entity_id
_entity_poly.type
_entity_poly.pdbx_seq_one_letter_code
_entity_poly.pdbx_strand_id
1 'polypeptide(L)'
;MKLRKAAAASAAVLALAATATACGSSDKDDSGSSPSGGGKIKVGIKYDQPGLGLKQPDGSFAGFDVDVATYVAGQLGYKPGQIEFVETKSADRENALARGDVKFIAATYSITDERKQKVDFAGPYLLAHQDLLVKTDSNIAKGTDLNGKKLCSVTGSTSAQNIHDTIAPKANLKEYSGYSECIAALQSGAVDAVTTDDSILAGFAAQDKYKGQFKLAGLKLSNENYGVGVKKGDAELEKKINAALTKMVSDGSWKKAVEKNFGPANYKYEQAPKIGAIVK
;
A
#
# COMPACT_ATOMS: atom_id res chain seq x y z
N MET A 1 3.97 -2.10 -80.10
CA MET A 1 4.01 -3.41 -80.87
C MET A 1 3.43 -4.51 -80.00
N LYS A 2 2.28 -5.07 -80.54
CA LYS A 2 1.72 -6.44 -80.39
C LYS A 2 1.50 -6.92 -78.91
N LEU A 3 0.26 -6.98 -78.41
CA LEU A 3 -0.89 -7.91 -78.58
C LEU A 3 -0.54 -9.38 -78.28
N ARG A 4 -1.21 -10.02 -77.36
CA ARG A 4 -2.36 -10.96 -77.46
C ARG A 4 -2.48 -11.72 -76.12
N LYS A 5 -3.62 -11.65 -75.42
CA LYS A 5 -4.84 -12.43 -75.45
C LYS A 5 -4.60 -13.95 -75.17
N ALA A 6 -5.23 -14.50 -74.18
CA ALA A 6 -6.48 -15.25 -74.08
C ALA A 6 -6.56 -15.86 -72.68
N ALA A 7 -7.56 -15.82 -71.92
CA ALA A 7 -8.96 -16.28 -71.97
C ALA A 7 -9.16 -17.78 -71.65
N ALA A 8 -10.13 -17.98 -70.81
CA ALA A 8 -11.02 -19.13 -70.60
C ALA A 8 -10.66 -19.97 -69.34
N ALA A 9 -11.51 -20.33 -68.52
CA ALA A 9 -12.95 -20.36 -68.23
C ALA A 9 -13.23 -21.57 -67.33
N SER A 10 -14.15 -21.39 -66.44
CA SER A 10 -15.15 -22.33 -65.89
C SER A 10 -14.72 -23.48 -64.97
N ALA A 11 -15.20 -23.59 -63.76
CA ALA A 11 -16.44 -24.29 -63.46
C ALA A 11 -16.81 -24.21 -62.01
N ALA A 12 -18.07 -23.94 -61.78
CA ALA A 12 -18.76 -23.94 -60.52
C ALA A 12 -19.08 -25.33 -60.01
N VAL A 13 -19.03 -25.58 -58.70
CA VAL A 13 -19.88 -26.63 -58.11
C VAL A 13 -20.40 -26.07 -56.77
N LEU A 14 -21.72 -25.92 -56.72
CA LEU A 14 -22.53 -25.74 -55.54
C LEU A 14 -22.58 -27.04 -54.73
N ALA A 15 -22.50 -26.93 -53.42
CA ALA A 15 -23.12 -27.91 -52.54
C ALA A 15 -23.72 -27.17 -51.33
N LEU A 16 -25.05 -27.14 -51.32
CA LEU A 16 -25.89 -26.81 -50.15
C LEU A 16 -25.90 -28.01 -49.19
N ALA A 17 -25.89 -27.74 -47.88
CA ALA A 17 -26.65 -28.48 -46.88
C ALA A 17 -26.29 -27.81 -45.53
N ALA A 18 -27.13 -27.32 -44.83
CA ALA A 18 -28.39 -27.60 -44.17
C ALA A 18 -28.29 -27.14 -42.70
N THR A 19 -29.18 -26.31 -42.33
CA THR A 19 -29.60 -25.79 -41.06
C THR A 19 -29.71 -26.81 -39.92
N ALA A 20 -29.21 -26.46 -38.74
CA ALA A 20 -29.76 -26.95 -37.49
C ALA A 20 -29.86 -25.80 -36.48
N THR A 21 -31.03 -25.26 -36.38
CA THR A 21 -31.52 -24.47 -35.25
C THR A 21 -31.66 -25.39 -34.03
N ALA A 22 -30.98 -25.04 -32.94
CA ALA A 22 -31.34 -25.53 -31.62
C ALA A 22 -31.46 -24.33 -30.70
N CYS A 23 -32.69 -23.93 -30.45
CA CYS A 23 -33.09 -23.20 -29.26
C CYS A 23 -32.93 -24.11 -28.04
N GLY A 24 -32.35 -23.64 -26.98
CA GLY A 24 -32.28 -24.38 -25.71
C GLY A 24 -31.66 -23.56 -24.59
N SER A 25 -32.52 -22.95 -23.78
CA SER A 25 -32.40 -22.80 -22.35
C SER A 25 -31.33 -21.83 -21.79
N SER A 26 -31.86 -20.76 -21.23
CA SER A 26 -31.27 -19.92 -20.21
C SER A 26 -30.86 -20.75 -18.99
N ASP A 27 -29.60 -21.00 -18.84
CA ASP A 27 -29.03 -21.28 -17.55
C ASP A 27 -28.08 -20.15 -17.21
N LYS A 28 -28.45 -19.37 -16.20
CA LYS A 28 -27.59 -18.43 -15.51
C LYS A 28 -26.60 -19.25 -14.70
N ASP A 29 -25.48 -19.59 -15.29
CA ASP A 29 -24.30 -19.98 -14.54
C ASP A 29 -23.55 -18.72 -14.15
N ASP A 30 -23.70 -18.38 -12.88
CA ASP A 30 -22.86 -17.45 -12.11
C ASP A 30 -21.48 -18.11 -11.95
N SER A 31 -20.73 -18.09 -13.05
CA SER A 31 -19.34 -18.53 -13.07
C SER A 31 -18.47 -17.36 -12.61
N GLY A 32 -18.15 -17.34 -11.31
CA GLY A 32 -17.06 -16.53 -10.76
C GLY A 32 -15.84 -16.67 -11.64
N SER A 33 -15.57 -15.66 -12.47
CA SER A 33 -14.40 -15.57 -13.33
C SER A 33 -13.16 -15.51 -12.47
N SER A 34 -12.54 -16.66 -12.20
CA SER A 34 -11.13 -16.71 -11.86
C SER A 34 -10.35 -16.07 -13.01
N PRO A 35 -9.41 -15.17 -12.78
CA PRO A 35 -8.59 -14.60 -13.84
C PRO A 35 -7.59 -15.64 -14.34
N SER A 36 -8.09 -16.55 -15.20
CA SER A 36 -7.29 -17.54 -15.94
C SER A 36 -6.70 -16.93 -17.21
N GLY A 37 -6.22 -15.70 -17.15
CA GLY A 37 -5.59 -15.03 -18.25
C GLY A 37 -4.39 -14.23 -17.74
N GLY A 38 -3.22 -14.37 -18.39
CA GLY A 38 -1.89 -13.87 -18.00
C GLY A 38 -1.71 -12.37 -17.77
N GLY A 39 -2.71 -11.67 -17.26
CA GLY A 39 -2.67 -10.25 -16.91
C GLY A 39 -1.92 -10.00 -15.61
N LYS A 40 -1.28 -8.82 -15.51
CA LYS A 40 -0.67 -8.34 -14.29
C LYS A 40 -1.68 -7.59 -13.43
N ILE A 41 -1.50 -7.65 -12.10
CA ILE A 41 -2.19 -6.79 -11.14
C ILE A 41 -1.25 -5.67 -10.69
N LYS A 42 -1.70 -4.42 -10.75
CA LYS A 42 -0.97 -3.28 -10.22
C LYS A 42 -1.36 -3.03 -8.77
N VAL A 43 -0.38 -2.99 -7.89
CA VAL A 43 -0.56 -2.83 -6.45
C VAL A 43 0.26 -1.65 -5.96
N GLY A 44 -0.38 -0.71 -5.28
CA GLY A 44 0.28 0.45 -4.70
C GLY A 44 1.00 0.11 -3.39
N ILE A 45 2.27 0.51 -3.29
CA ILE A 45 3.09 0.40 -2.08
C ILE A 45 3.95 1.66 -1.91
N LYS A 46 4.58 1.83 -0.75
CA LYS A 46 5.69 2.78 -0.57
C LYS A 46 6.98 2.20 -1.14
N TYR A 47 7.90 3.09 -1.57
CA TYR A 47 9.20 2.68 -2.09
C TYR A 47 10.36 3.03 -1.17
N ASP A 48 10.12 3.85 -0.13
CA ASP A 48 11.15 4.47 0.71
C ASP A 48 11.05 4.12 2.20
N GLN A 49 10.23 3.14 2.60
CA GLN A 49 9.98 2.81 4.00
C GLN A 49 10.63 1.45 4.37
N PRO A 50 11.82 1.45 4.99
CA PRO A 50 12.48 0.21 5.44
C PRO A 50 11.62 -0.59 6.41
N GLY A 51 11.53 -1.90 6.19
CA GLY A 51 10.68 -2.81 6.97
C GLY A 51 9.20 -2.81 6.59
N LEU A 52 8.74 -1.90 5.74
CA LEU A 52 7.33 -1.76 5.32
C LEU A 52 7.17 -1.87 3.80
N GLY A 53 7.49 -0.81 3.06
CA GLY A 53 7.47 -0.80 1.61
C GLY A 53 8.77 -0.17 1.09
N LEU A 54 9.71 -1.00 0.67
CA LEU A 54 11.04 -0.57 0.24
C LEU A 54 11.39 -1.15 -1.14
N LYS A 55 11.73 -0.27 -2.08
CA LYS A 55 12.37 -0.68 -3.32
C LYS A 55 13.87 -0.86 -3.07
N GLN A 56 14.37 -2.05 -3.32
CA GLN A 56 15.78 -2.40 -3.15
C GLN A 56 16.63 -1.89 -4.33
N PRO A 57 17.96 -1.76 -4.17
CA PRO A 57 18.84 -1.34 -5.25
C PRO A 57 18.84 -2.27 -6.48
N ASP A 58 18.54 -3.55 -6.30
CA ASP A 58 18.41 -4.54 -7.37
C ASP A 58 17.04 -4.50 -8.07
N GLY A 59 16.17 -3.57 -7.67
CA GLY A 59 14.82 -3.39 -8.21
C GLY A 59 13.76 -4.28 -7.57
N SER A 60 14.12 -5.20 -6.67
CA SER A 60 13.16 -5.99 -5.88
C SER A 60 12.48 -5.14 -4.82
N PHE A 61 11.43 -5.70 -4.21
CA PHE A 61 10.67 -5.02 -3.16
C PHE A 61 10.68 -5.87 -1.89
N ALA A 62 10.75 -5.21 -0.73
CA ALA A 62 10.74 -5.86 0.56
C ALA A 62 9.99 -5.04 1.62
N GLY A 63 9.48 -5.72 2.63
CA GLY A 63 8.80 -5.10 3.77
C GLY A 63 7.45 -5.73 4.06
N PHE A 64 6.88 -5.37 5.20
CA PHE A 64 5.63 -5.94 5.69
C PHE A 64 4.44 -5.64 4.76
N ASP A 65 4.32 -4.40 4.25
CA ASP A 65 3.29 -4.03 3.29
C ASP A 65 3.44 -4.81 1.97
N VAL A 66 4.68 -5.10 1.54
CA VAL A 66 4.96 -5.92 0.36
C VAL A 66 4.52 -7.37 0.59
N ASP A 67 4.81 -7.92 1.78
CA ASP A 67 4.39 -9.28 2.15
C ASP A 67 2.84 -9.37 2.23
N VAL A 68 2.16 -8.37 2.82
CA VAL A 68 0.70 -8.27 2.85
C VAL A 68 0.12 -8.18 1.43
N ALA A 69 0.66 -7.28 0.61
CA ALA A 69 0.20 -7.08 -0.77
C ALA A 69 0.37 -8.35 -1.61
N THR A 70 1.51 -9.04 -1.46
CA THR A 70 1.80 -10.29 -2.16
C THR A 70 0.85 -11.41 -1.72
N TYR A 71 0.60 -11.52 -0.42
CA TYR A 71 -0.33 -12.51 0.13
C TYR A 71 -1.75 -12.27 -0.40
N VAL A 72 -2.23 -11.03 -0.31
CA VAL A 72 -3.55 -10.63 -0.81
C VAL A 72 -3.67 -10.92 -2.31
N ALA A 73 -2.70 -10.51 -3.13
CA ALA A 73 -2.72 -10.78 -4.56
C ALA A 73 -2.74 -12.28 -4.85
N GLY A 74 -2.01 -13.09 -4.08
CA GLY A 74 -2.03 -14.56 -4.17
C GLY A 74 -3.41 -15.15 -3.89
N GLN A 75 -4.13 -14.65 -2.87
CA GLN A 75 -5.51 -15.09 -2.56
C GLN A 75 -6.52 -14.62 -3.61
N LEU A 76 -6.20 -13.55 -4.37
CA LEU A 76 -6.97 -13.11 -5.53
C LEU A 76 -6.64 -13.90 -6.81
N GLY A 77 -5.72 -14.88 -6.76
CA GLY A 77 -5.38 -15.77 -7.86
C GLY A 77 -4.17 -15.35 -8.70
N TYR A 78 -3.43 -14.31 -8.30
CA TYR A 78 -2.24 -13.85 -9.01
C TYR A 78 -0.98 -14.53 -8.50
N LYS A 79 -0.11 -14.96 -9.42
CA LYS A 79 1.23 -15.47 -9.10
C LYS A 79 2.19 -14.30 -8.80
N PRO A 80 3.29 -14.51 -8.05
CA PRO A 80 4.25 -13.45 -7.73
C PRO A 80 4.74 -12.66 -8.95
N GLY A 81 5.04 -13.31 -10.07
CA GLY A 81 5.49 -12.65 -11.30
C GLY A 81 4.40 -11.84 -12.04
N GLN A 82 3.15 -11.91 -11.60
CA GLN A 82 2.04 -11.13 -12.12
C GLN A 82 1.76 -9.87 -11.30
N ILE A 83 2.46 -9.68 -10.19
CA ILE A 83 2.30 -8.49 -9.34
C ILE A 83 3.26 -7.40 -9.82
N GLU A 84 2.71 -6.27 -10.20
CA GLU A 84 3.44 -5.05 -10.53
C GLU A 84 3.27 -4.05 -9.40
N PHE A 85 4.33 -3.80 -8.65
CA PHE A 85 4.31 -2.79 -7.61
C PHE A 85 4.47 -1.40 -8.19
N VAL A 86 3.63 -0.47 -7.74
CA VAL A 86 3.60 0.93 -8.17
C VAL A 86 3.82 1.82 -6.97
N GLU A 87 4.70 2.80 -7.08
CA GLU A 87 4.89 3.78 -6.01
C GLU A 87 3.61 4.58 -5.79
N THR A 88 3.14 4.62 -4.54
CA THR A 88 2.01 5.46 -4.14
C THR A 88 2.37 6.33 -2.95
N LYS A 89 2.70 7.58 -3.21
CA LYS A 89 2.96 8.58 -2.17
C LYS A 89 1.68 8.88 -1.39
N SER A 90 1.81 9.39 -0.17
CA SER A 90 0.64 9.59 0.70
C SER A 90 -0.42 10.50 0.08
N ALA A 91 -0.02 11.56 -0.62
CA ALA A 91 -0.93 12.48 -1.27
C ALA A 91 -1.62 11.93 -2.54
N ASP A 92 -1.09 10.82 -3.10
CA ASP A 92 -1.54 10.33 -4.43
C ASP A 92 -2.51 9.14 -4.32
N ARG A 93 -2.62 8.51 -3.12
CA ARG A 93 -3.29 7.20 -2.94
C ARG A 93 -4.74 7.21 -3.37
N GLU A 94 -5.52 8.19 -2.92
CA GLU A 94 -6.95 8.33 -3.24
C GLU A 94 -7.16 8.49 -4.75
N ASN A 95 -6.35 9.33 -5.38
CA ASN A 95 -6.42 9.60 -6.81
C ASN A 95 -6.00 8.38 -7.65
N ALA A 96 -4.96 7.66 -7.23
CA ALA A 96 -4.50 6.45 -7.92
C ALA A 96 -5.58 5.35 -7.93
N LEU A 97 -6.29 5.17 -6.80
CA LEU A 97 -7.43 4.26 -6.72
C LEU A 97 -8.62 4.73 -7.55
N ALA A 98 -8.96 6.01 -7.49
CA ALA A 98 -10.08 6.57 -8.23
C ALA A 98 -9.90 6.41 -9.75
N ARG A 99 -8.69 6.68 -10.27
CA ARG A 99 -8.35 6.50 -11.69
C ARG A 99 -8.17 5.04 -12.12
N GLY A 100 -8.01 4.11 -11.16
CA GLY A 100 -7.70 2.72 -11.46
C GLY A 100 -6.24 2.47 -11.89
N ASP A 101 -5.32 3.37 -11.52
CA ASP A 101 -3.89 3.20 -11.78
C ASP A 101 -3.35 1.96 -11.05
N VAL A 102 -3.94 1.62 -9.91
CA VAL A 102 -3.69 0.43 -9.10
C VAL A 102 -5.00 -0.23 -8.68
N LYS A 103 -4.98 -1.55 -8.49
CA LYS A 103 -6.18 -2.30 -8.07
C LYS A 103 -6.46 -2.15 -6.58
N PHE A 104 -5.41 -2.15 -5.76
CA PHE A 104 -5.45 -1.88 -4.34
C PHE A 104 -4.12 -1.29 -3.85
N ILE A 105 -4.11 -0.75 -2.62
CA ILE A 105 -2.93 -0.11 -2.01
C ILE A 105 -2.70 -0.68 -0.62
N ALA A 106 -1.49 -1.21 -0.36
CA ALA A 106 -0.97 -1.54 0.97
C ALA A 106 0.30 -0.71 1.19
N ALA A 107 0.16 0.44 1.84
CA ALA A 107 1.21 1.47 1.88
C ALA A 107 1.11 2.33 3.15
N THR A 108 1.21 1.69 4.34
CA THR A 108 1.05 2.37 5.64
C THR A 108 -0.17 3.30 5.62
N TYR A 109 -1.31 2.74 5.19
CA TYR A 109 -2.48 3.54 4.83
C TYR A 109 -3.50 3.54 5.96
N SER A 110 -3.35 4.51 6.88
CA SER A 110 -4.25 4.68 8.02
C SER A 110 -5.69 4.89 7.56
N ILE A 111 -6.59 4.09 8.12
CA ILE A 111 -8.04 4.18 7.91
C ILE A 111 -8.55 5.39 8.69
N THR A 112 -9.06 6.41 8.01
CA THR A 112 -9.70 7.58 8.62
C THR A 112 -11.08 7.82 8.00
N ASP A 113 -11.94 8.52 8.75
CA ASP A 113 -13.28 8.82 8.24
C ASP A 113 -13.24 9.76 7.03
N GLU A 114 -12.27 10.66 6.96
CA GLU A 114 -12.05 11.52 5.80
C GLU A 114 -11.69 10.69 4.55
N ARG A 115 -10.74 9.75 4.69
CA ARG A 115 -10.30 8.89 3.59
C ARG A 115 -11.41 7.95 3.12
N LYS A 116 -12.24 7.45 4.04
CA LYS A 116 -13.42 6.61 3.71
C LYS A 116 -14.46 7.33 2.84
N GLN A 117 -14.45 8.65 2.78
CA GLN A 117 -15.32 9.39 1.85
C GLN A 117 -14.86 9.23 0.40
N LYS A 118 -13.56 9.00 0.17
CA LYS A 118 -12.93 8.94 -1.16
C LYS A 118 -12.62 7.52 -1.62
N VAL A 119 -12.32 6.61 -0.71
CA VAL A 119 -11.93 5.22 -0.96
C VAL A 119 -12.58 4.30 0.06
N ASP A 120 -12.59 2.98 -0.20
CA ASP A 120 -12.95 1.99 0.81
C ASP A 120 -11.70 1.26 1.31
N PHE A 121 -11.82 0.61 2.47
CA PHE A 121 -10.72 -0.07 3.13
C PHE A 121 -11.08 -1.47 3.57
N ALA A 122 -10.26 -2.42 3.23
CA ALA A 122 -10.19 -3.72 3.90
C ALA A 122 -9.18 -3.67 5.06
N GLY A 123 -9.41 -4.47 6.08
CA GLY A 123 -8.54 -4.53 7.26
C GLY A 123 -9.22 -4.03 8.54
N PRO A 124 -8.48 -3.52 9.53
CA PRO A 124 -7.04 -3.20 9.48
C PRO A 124 -6.14 -4.45 9.49
N TYR A 125 -4.90 -4.31 9.01
CA TYR A 125 -3.91 -5.39 9.02
C TYR A 125 -2.73 -5.12 9.98
N LEU A 126 -2.56 -3.90 10.45
CA LEU A 126 -1.58 -3.50 11.48
C LEU A 126 -2.15 -2.34 12.29
N LEU A 127 -1.83 -2.30 13.58
CA LEU A 127 -1.96 -1.12 14.44
C LEU A 127 -0.55 -0.57 14.70
N ALA A 128 -0.32 0.67 14.33
CA ALA A 128 0.86 1.46 14.64
C ALA A 128 0.45 2.71 15.43
N HIS A 129 1.42 3.50 15.89
CA HIS A 129 1.14 4.72 16.64
C HIS A 129 1.99 5.86 16.10
N GLN A 130 1.41 7.05 15.94
CA GLN A 130 2.21 8.22 15.63
C GLN A 130 3.20 8.51 16.76
N ASP A 131 4.47 8.75 16.40
CA ASP A 131 5.56 9.06 17.31
C ASP A 131 6.51 10.11 16.70
N LEU A 132 7.62 10.35 17.35
CA LEU A 132 8.68 11.22 16.89
C LEU A 132 9.98 10.46 16.78
N LEU A 133 10.74 10.73 15.72
CA LEU A 133 12.16 10.40 15.61
C LEU A 133 12.98 11.66 15.83
N VAL A 134 13.90 11.59 16.76
CA VAL A 134 14.77 12.72 17.14
C VAL A 134 16.22 12.25 17.22
N LYS A 135 17.18 13.17 17.22
CA LYS A 135 18.57 12.84 17.52
C LYS A 135 18.69 12.28 18.95
N THR A 136 19.67 11.40 19.18
CA THR A 136 19.85 10.73 20.49
C THR A 136 20.07 11.69 21.65
N ASP A 137 20.65 12.85 21.40
CA ASP A 137 20.91 13.94 22.37
C ASP A 137 19.74 14.93 22.52
N SER A 138 18.65 14.74 21.78
CA SER A 138 17.47 15.62 21.83
C SER A 138 16.72 15.50 23.16
N ASN A 139 16.24 16.64 23.64
CA ASN A 139 15.40 16.75 24.84
C ASN A 139 13.89 16.78 24.55
N ILE A 140 13.48 16.57 23.31
CA ILE A 140 12.07 16.47 22.92
C ILE A 140 11.50 15.18 23.52
N ALA A 141 10.54 15.30 24.45
CA ALA A 141 9.97 14.17 25.20
C ALA A 141 8.43 14.13 25.16
N LYS A 142 7.78 15.14 24.62
CA LYS A 142 6.31 15.20 24.47
C LYS A 142 5.92 16.04 23.25
N GLY A 143 4.71 15.87 22.75
CA GLY A 143 4.22 16.56 21.53
C GLY A 143 4.29 18.10 21.66
N THR A 144 4.00 18.66 22.82
CA THR A 144 4.05 20.12 23.03
C THR A 144 5.46 20.72 22.94
N ASP A 145 6.51 19.91 23.12
CA ASP A 145 7.91 20.37 22.97
C ASP A 145 8.25 20.71 21.51
N LEU A 146 7.39 20.31 20.58
CA LEU A 146 7.52 20.62 19.15
C LEU A 146 7.13 22.07 18.82
N ASN A 147 6.41 22.78 19.70
CA ASN A 147 6.05 24.16 19.44
C ASN A 147 7.32 25.02 19.28
N GLY A 148 7.39 25.75 18.16
CA GLY A 148 8.55 26.54 17.78
C GLY A 148 9.74 25.73 17.22
N LYS A 149 9.65 24.40 17.18
CA LYS A 149 10.66 23.52 16.56
C LYS A 149 10.39 23.33 15.06
N LYS A 150 11.45 23.00 14.33
CA LYS A 150 11.35 22.59 12.92
C LYS A 150 11.03 21.10 12.88
N LEU A 151 9.85 20.77 12.39
CA LEU A 151 9.34 19.42 12.32
C LEU A 151 9.21 18.98 10.84
N CYS A 152 9.49 17.72 10.57
CA CYS A 152 9.24 17.14 9.26
C CYS A 152 8.15 16.08 9.30
N SER A 153 7.30 16.07 8.29
CA SER A 153 6.40 14.97 7.96
C SER A 153 6.20 14.90 6.44
N VAL A 154 5.26 14.08 6.00
CA VAL A 154 4.99 13.87 4.57
C VAL A 154 3.61 14.41 4.21
N THR A 155 3.55 15.14 3.11
CA THR A 155 2.30 15.68 2.55
C THR A 155 1.25 14.57 2.36
N GLY A 156 0.04 14.81 2.86
CA GLY A 156 -1.07 13.85 2.81
C GLY A 156 -0.99 12.70 3.83
N SER A 157 -0.06 12.79 4.81
CA SER A 157 -0.04 11.87 5.97
C SER A 157 -0.99 12.34 7.07
N THR A 158 -1.57 11.40 7.83
CA THR A 158 -2.30 11.68 9.06
C THR A 158 -1.43 12.40 10.08
N SER A 159 -0.15 12.03 10.14
CA SER A 159 0.82 12.61 11.08
C SER A 159 1.06 14.09 10.85
N ALA A 160 1.16 14.54 9.57
CA ALA A 160 1.28 15.97 9.26
C ALA A 160 0.03 16.73 9.72
N GLN A 161 -1.15 16.20 9.40
CA GLN A 161 -2.42 16.79 9.79
C GLN A 161 -2.59 16.87 11.29
N ASN A 162 -2.31 15.79 12.04
CA ASN A 162 -2.42 15.78 13.51
C ASN A 162 -1.53 16.81 14.19
N ILE A 163 -0.31 17.03 13.69
CA ILE A 163 0.58 18.07 14.22
C ILE A 163 -0.04 19.45 14.01
N HIS A 164 -0.49 19.73 12.80
CA HIS A 164 -1.06 21.02 12.44
C HIS A 164 -2.32 21.33 13.26
N ASP A 165 -3.21 20.33 13.39
CA ASP A 165 -4.55 20.57 13.92
C ASP A 165 -4.62 20.47 15.45
N THR A 166 -3.78 19.61 16.09
CA THR A 166 -3.99 19.24 17.48
C THR A 166 -2.74 19.19 18.35
N ILE A 167 -1.66 18.56 17.89
CA ILE A 167 -0.53 18.20 18.77
C ILE A 167 0.40 19.39 19.02
N ALA A 168 0.80 20.08 17.96
CA ALA A 168 1.72 21.20 18.03
C ALA A 168 1.44 22.24 16.92
N PRO A 169 0.32 22.98 17.00
CA PRO A 169 -0.07 23.93 15.96
C PRO A 169 0.94 25.06 15.72
N LYS A 170 1.85 25.28 16.67
CA LYS A 170 2.93 26.29 16.58
C LYS A 170 4.27 25.68 16.14
N ALA A 171 4.32 24.41 15.78
CA ALA A 171 5.50 23.80 15.18
C ALA A 171 5.71 24.37 13.76
N ASN A 172 6.97 24.53 13.38
CA ASN A 172 7.31 24.89 12.01
C ASN A 172 7.38 23.59 11.18
N LEU A 173 6.20 23.13 10.74
CA LEU A 173 6.06 21.90 9.96
C LEU A 173 6.56 22.11 8.55
N LYS A 174 7.53 21.27 8.14
CA LYS A 174 8.03 21.14 6.79
C LYS A 174 7.60 19.81 6.21
N GLU A 175 6.94 19.83 5.08
CA GLU A 175 6.45 18.64 4.42
C GLU A 175 7.27 18.31 3.19
N TYR A 176 7.58 17.01 3.03
CA TYR A 176 8.24 16.44 1.84
C TYR A 176 7.35 15.39 1.19
N SER A 177 7.80 14.86 0.07
CA SER A 177 7.07 13.83 -0.66
C SER A 177 7.27 12.41 -0.11
N GLY A 178 8.39 12.19 0.61
CA GLY A 178 8.75 10.90 1.20
C GLY A 178 9.48 11.06 2.54
N TYR A 179 9.43 10.01 3.37
CA TYR A 179 10.08 10.04 4.69
C TYR A 179 11.61 9.97 4.61
N SER A 180 12.18 9.38 3.56
CA SER A 180 13.63 9.40 3.34
C SER A 180 14.19 10.82 3.28
N GLU A 181 13.45 11.78 2.72
CA GLU A 181 13.81 13.19 2.69
C GLU A 181 13.77 13.82 4.11
N CYS A 182 12.75 13.47 4.90
CA CYS A 182 12.65 13.90 6.29
C CYS A 182 13.82 13.39 7.15
N ILE A 183 14.21 12.12 6.97
CA ILE A 183 15.32 11.52 7.69
C ILE A 183 16.66 12.20 7.31
N ALA A 184 16.86 12.50 6.03
CA ALA A 184 18.04 13.27 5.60
C ALA A 184 18.06 14.68 6.20
N ALA A 185 16.90 15.35 6.30
CA ALA A 185 16.76 16.64 6.95
C ALA A 185 17.05 16.58 8.46
N LEU A 186 16.62 15.51 9.15
CA LEU A 186 16.93 15.30 10.57
C LEU A 186 18.43 15.03 10.77
N GLN A 187 19.03 14.21 9.90
CA GLN A 187 20.45 13.90 9.97
C GLN A 187 21.31 15.16 9.81
N SER A 188 20.99 16.00 8.84
CA SER A 188 21.72 17.25 8.59
C SER A 188 21.43 18.33 9.65
N GLY A 189 20.43 18.18 10.52
CA GLY A 189 20.00 19.20 11.47
C GLY A 189 19.14 20.32 10.85
N ALA A 190 18.64 20.11 9.63
CA ALA A 190 17.70 21.04 9.00
C ALA A 190 16.32 21.02 9.69
N VAL A 191 15.98 19.93 10.37
CA VAL A 191 14.82 19.79 11.24
C VAL A 191 15.24 19.21 12.59
N ASP A 192 14.42 19.46 13.63
CA ASP A 192 14.66 19.01 14.99
C ASP A 192 14.05 17.63 15.26
N ALA A 193 12.98 17.27 14.53
CA ALA A 193 12.27 16.01 14.65
C ALA A 193 11.59 15.61 13.32
N VAL A 194 11.33 14.30 13.19
CA VAL A 194 10.44 13.74 12.17
C VAL A 194 9.27 13.10 12.89
N THR A 195 8.03 13.34 12.41
CA THR A 195 6.84 12.68 12.92
C THR A 195 6.19 11.82 11.86
N THR A 196 5.92 10.60 12.23
CA THR A 196 5.09 9.61 11.54
C THR A 196 4.88 8.42 12.48
N ASP A 197 4.43 7.31 11.95
CA ASP A 197 4.12 6.11 12.70
C ASP A 197 5.40 5.43 13.19
N ASP A 198 5.37 4.96 14.40
CA ASP A 198 6.49 4.32 15.11
C ASP A 198 7.10 3.14 14.33
N SER A 199 6.28 2.38 13.59
CA SER A 199 6.74 1.31 12.70
C SER A 199 7.63 1.83 11.57
N ILE A 200 7.29 2.98 10.98
CA ILE A 200 8.08 3.65 9.93
C ILE A 200 9.39 4.17 10.53
N LEU A 201 9.28 4.88 11.64
CA LEU A 201 10.44 5.48 12.34
C LEU A 201 11.44 4.42 12.80
N ALA A 202 10.96 3.30 13.35
CA ALA A 202 11.79 2.18 13.75
C ALA A 202 12.56 1.58 12.58
N GLY A 203 11.89 1.42 11.42
CA GLY A 203 12.52 0.93 10.21
C GLY A 203 13.68 1.81 9.74
N PHE A 204 13.52 3.14 9.78
CA PHE A 204 14.61 4.06 9.46
C PHE A 204 15.73 4.03 10.50
N ALA A 205 15.40 4.09 11.80
CA ALA A 205 16.40 4.11 12.87
C ALA A 205 17.27 2.85 12.91
N ALA A 206 16.73 1.72 12.45
CA ALA A 206 17.43 0.44 12.40
C ALA A 206 18.44 0.30 11.26
N GLN A 207 18.42 1.19 10.27
CA GLN A 207 19.38 1.13 9.15
C GLN A 207 20.81 1.38 9.67
N ASP A 208 21.78 0.59 9.21
CA ASP A 208 23.18 0.67 9.65
C ASP A 208 23.74 2.09 9.58
N LYS A 209 23.41 2.83 8.51
CA LYS A 209 23.85 4.23 8.33
C LYS A 209 23.30 5.22 9.36
N TYR A 210 22.26 4.84 10.11
CA TYR A 210 21.61 5.71 11.12
C TYR A 210 21.73 5.16 12.53
N LYS A 211 22.31 3.97 12.70
CA LYS A 211 22.46 3.29 13.98
C LYS A 211 23.11 4.19 15.04
N GLY A 212 22.43 4.38 16.16
CA GLY A 212 22.91 5.22 17.27
C GLY A 212 22.77 6.73 17.06
N GLN A 213 22.31 7.20 15.88
CA GLN A 213 22.13 8.63 15.64
C GLN A 213 20.75 9.13 16.09
N PHE A 214 19.75 8.25 16.05
CA PHE A 214 18.36 8.61 16.32
C PHE A 214 17.75 7.72 17.39
N LYS A 215 16.70 8.24 18.03
CA LYS A 215 15.82 7.52 18.96
C LYS A 215 14.37 7.87 18.68
N LEU A 216 13.47 6.91 18.87
CA LEU A 216 12.04 7.16 18.97
C LEU A 216 11.74 7.78 20.32
N ALA A 217 10.84 8.75 20.38
CA ALA A 217 10.44 9.39 21.63
C ALA A 217 9.47 8.51 22.47
N GLY A 218 8.76 7.57 21.83
CA GLY A 218 7.87 6.62 22.50
C GLY A 218 6.54 7.21 22.94
N LEU A 219 5.99 8.19 22.20
CA LEU A 219 4.89 9.03 22.68
C LEU A 219 3.48 8.48 22.41
N LYS A 220 3.30 7.61 21.40
CA LYS A 220 1.98 7.11 20.98
C LYS A 220 0.93 8.24 20.84
N LEU A 221 1.20 9.19 19.95
CA LEU A 221 0.41 10.42 19.80
C LEU A 221 -0.98 10.18 19.18
N SER A 222 -1.12 9.13 18.36
CA SER A 222 -2.39 8.66 17.80
C SER A 222 -2.33 7.19 17.47
N ASN A 223 -3.50 6.57 17.23
CA ASN A 223 -3.62 5.21 16.75
C ASN A 223 -3.74 5.20 15.22
N GLU A 224 -2.88 4.45 14.54
CA GLU A 224 -2.81 4.36 13.09
C GLU A 224 -3.19 2.94 12.63
N ASN A 225 -4.46 2.78 12.29
CA ASN A 225 -4.99 1.51 11.83
C ASN A 225 -4.70 1.33 10.33
N TYR A 226 -3.70 0.55 9.94
CA TYR A 226 -3.37 0.34 8.53
C TYR A 226 -4.36 -0.57 7.84
N GLY A 227 -4.98 -0.07 6.78
CA GLY A 227 -5.86 -0.81 5.90
C GLY A 227 -5.33 -0.92 4.48
N VAL A 228 -5.90 -1.87 3.76
CA VAL A 228 -5.71 -1.99 2.31
C VAL A 228 -6.76 -1.13 1.63
N GLY A 229 -6.32 -0.06 0.97
CA GLY A 229 -7.22 0.84 0.23
C GLY A 229 -7.67 0.22 -1.08
N VAL A 230 -8.95 0.36 -1.38
CA VAL A 230 -9.57 -0.04 -2.64
C VAL A 230 -10.41 1.11 -3.20
N LYS A 231 -10.71 1.05 -4.50
CA LYS A 231 -11.57 2.05 -5.13
C LYS A 231 -12.92 2.12 -4.42
N LYS A 232 -13.42 3.33 -4.23
CA LYS A 232 -14.74 3.57 -3.61
C LYS A 232 -15.84 2.80 -4.34
N GLY A 233 -16.62 2.03 -3.57
CA GLY A 233 -17.72 1.20 -4.07
C GLY A 233 -17.32 -0.21 -4.54
N ASP A 234 -16.04 -0.60 -4.50
CA ASP A 234 -15.60 -1.96 -4.86
C ASP A 234 -15.75 -2.94 -3.66
N ALA A 235 -16.99 -3.10 -3.19
CA ALA A 235 -17.30 -3.91 -2.02
C ALA A 235 -16.95 -5.40 -2.20
N GLU A 236 -16.95 -5.90 -3.44
CA GLU A 236 -16.57 -7.29 -3.72
C GLU A 236 -15.06 -7.49 -3.49
N LEU A 237 -14.23 -6.58 -3.99
CA LEU A 237 -12.79 -6.63 -3.74
C LEU A 237 -12.47 -6.44 -2.27
N GLU A 238 -13.10 -5.48 -1.59
CA GLU A 238 -12.95 -5.28 -0.16
C GLU A 238 -13.23 -6.56 0.63
N LYS A 239 -14.36 -7.24 0.35
CA LYS A 239 -14.71 -8.52 0.97
C LYS A 239 -13.66 -9.60 0.73
N LYS A 240 -13.16 -9.73 -0.51
CA LYS A 240 -12.12 -10.71 -0.86
C LYS A 240 -10.81 -10.41 -0.12
N ILE A 241 -10.41 -9.13 -0.02
CA ILE A 241 -9.22 -8.74 0.72
C ILE A 241 -9.39 -8.97 2.23
N ASN A 242 -10.54 -8.65 2.81
CA ASN A 242 -10.83 -8.96 4.21
C ASN A 242 -10.72 -10.46 4.52
N ALA A 243 -11.23 -11.31 3.62
CA ALA A 243 -11.08 -12.76 3.75
C ALA A 243 -9.60 -13.20 3.66
N ALA A 244 -8.83 -12.60 2.75
CA ALA A 244 -7.40 -12.85 2.59
C ALA A 244 -6.62 -12.45 3.86
N LEU A 245 -6.89 -11.27 4.42
CA LEU A 245 -6.24 -10.80 5.65
C LEU A 245 -6.60 -11.69 6.85
N THR A 246 -7.87 -12.09 6.99
CA THR A 246 -8.29 -13.03 8.02
C THR A 246 -7.55 -14.36 7.91
N LYS A 247 -7.39 -14.88 6.70
CA LYS A 247 -6.63 -16.10 6.43
C LYS A 247 -5.15 -15.93 6.74
N MET A 248 -4.56 -14.79 6.36
CA MET A 248 -3.15 -14.47 6.63
C MET A 248 -2.83 -14.52 8.13
N VAL A 249 -3.75 -14.05 8.98
CA VAL A 249 -3.62 -14.15 10.43
C VAL A 249 -3.78 -15.59 10.91
N SER A 250 -4.83 -16.29 10.44
CA SER A 250 -5.16 -17.63 10.94
C SER A 250 -4.16 -18.72 10.53
N ASP A 251 -3.49 -18.57 9.38
CA ASP A 251 -2.46 -19.51 8.91
C ASP A 251 -1.03 -19.19 9.39
N GLY A 252 -0.89 -18.11 10.19
CA GLY A 252 0.39 -17.66 10.75
C GLY A 252 1.28 -16.89 9.79
N SER A 253 0.85 -16.64 8.56
CA SER A 253 1.62 -15.85 7.57
C SER A 253 1.82 -14.41 8.02
N TRP A 254 0.81 -13.81 8.68
CA TRP A 254 0.91 -12.48 9.26
C TRP A 254 2.04 -12.40 10.30
N LYS A 255 2.07 -13.36 11.24
CA LYS A 255 3.10 -13.38 12.28
C LYS A 255 4.49 -13.55 11.70
N LYS A 256 4.65 -14.44 10.72
CA LYS A 256 5.94 -14.62 10.02
C LYS A 256 6.39 -13.34 9.31
N ALA A 257 5.46 -12.64 8.64
CA ALA A 257 5.76 -11.41 7.94
C ALA A 257 6.18 -10.29 8.91
N VAL A 258 5.47 -10.13 10.02
CA VAL A 258 5.80 -9.15 11.07
C VAL A 258 7.19 -9.44 11.68
N GLU A 259 7.44 -10.67 12.09
CA GLU A 259 8.73 -11.08 12.70
C GLU A 259 9.90 -10.88 11.73
N LYS A 260 9.72 -11.23 10.45
CA LYS A 260 10.72 -11.03 9.40
C LYS A 260 11.08 -9.56 9.19
N ASN A 261 10.08 -8.69 9.15
CA ASN A 261 10.28 -7.30 8.72
C ASN A 261 10.56 -6.34 9.89
N PHE A 262 9.99 -6.60 11.07
CA PHE A 262 10.16 -5.74 12.25
C PHE A 262 11.20 -6.25 13.25
N GLY A 263 11.57 -7.55 13.17
CA GLY A 263 12.62 -8.12 14.02
C GLY A 263 13.95 -7.37 13.95
N PRO A 264 14.47 -7.05 12.75
CA PRO A 264 15.72 -6.28 12.61
C PRO A 264 15.71 -4.91 13.27
N ALA A 265 14.54 -4.25 13.33
CA ALA A 265 14.34 -2.96 14.00
C ALA A 265 14.04 -3.11 15.51
N ASN A 266 13.91 -4.32 16.03
CA ASN A 266 13.44 -4.60 17.39
C ASN A 266 12.14 -3.84 17.73
N TYR A 267 11.30 -3.60 16.69
CA TYR A 267 10.04 -2.90 16.85
C TYR A 267 9.03 -3.75 17.62
N LYS A 268 8.39 -3.14 18.62
CA LYS A 268 7.38 -3.79 19.45
C LYS A 268 6.01 -3.58 18.83
N TYR A 269 5.60 -4.52 18.00
CA TYR A 269 4.31 -4.51 17.33
C TYR A 269 3.19 -5.03 18.24
N GLU A 270 1.99 -4.56 18.00
CA GLU A 270 0.77 -5.05 18.64
C GLU A 270 0.33 -6.38 18.00
N GLN A 271 -0.58 -7.11 18.64
CA GLN A 271 -1.18 -8.29 18.03
C GLN A 271 -1.93 -7.94 16.74
N ALA A 272 -2.12 -8.94 15.88
CA ALA A 272 -2.89 -8.76 14.65
C ALA A 272 -4.27 -8.16 14.95
N PRO A 273 -4.65 -7.02 14.32
CA PRO A 273 -5.96 -6.42 14.55
C PRO A 273 -7.08 -7.35 14.09
N LYS A 274 -8.22 -7.26 14.75
CA LYS A 274 -9.45 -7.90 14.25
C LYS A 274 -9.95 -7.13 13.02
N ILE A 275 -10.18 -7.85 11.92
CA ILE A 275 -10.71 -7.25 10.69
C ILE A 275 -12.06 -6.55 10.98
N GLY A 276 -12.18 -5.31 10.48
CA GLY A 276 -13.34 -4.44 10.72
C GLY A 276 -13.32 -3.66 12.05
N ALA A 277 -12.37 -3.95 12.95
CA ALA A 277 -12.26 -3.22 14.23
C ALA A 277 -11.22 -2.10 14.13
N ILE A 278 -11.65 -0.87 14.42
CA ILE A 278 -10.80 0.32 14.46
C ILE A 278 -10.51 0.68 15.92
N VAL A 279 -9.23 0.73 16.28
CA VAL A 279 -8.79 1.24 17.59
C VAL A 279 -8.80 2.76 17.54
N LYS A 280 -9.60 3.39 18.43
CA LYS A 280 -9.73 4.84 18.54
C LYS A 280 -8.72 5.42 19.52
#